data_debb6924a01a10485e6034ea5d5987d8
#
_entry.id   debb6924a01a10485e6034ea5d5987d8
#
_cell.length_a   1.000
_cell.length_b   1.000
_cell.length_c   1.000
_cell.angle_alpha   90.00
_cell.angle_beta   90.00
_cell.angle_gamma   90.00
#
_symmetry.space_group_name_H-M   'P 1'
#
loop_
_entity.id
_entity.type
_entity.pdbx_description
1 polymer ?
#
loop_
_entity_poly.entity_id
_entity_poly.type
_entity_poly.pdbx_seq_one_letter_code
_entity_poly.pdbx_strand_id
1 'polypeptide(L)'
;MSGEPRCSGDARVPGPPISVLLSTERPTATTNPYLTQLYAALPQQVQLHFFSMRAALLSRYDVLHVHWPEYMMRHPTALGTLAKQACMALLLLRLKLGGVPLVRTLHNVAPHEDKGWRERLLLRWTDRLTARWIRINATTPERAPATDTILHGHYRDWYAAMPQPPRVPGRLLHFGLLRPYKGVETLLATLQALPDPALSLRIAGNPIDAQIRAVVEQACAADPRISARLQYVEDDVLAREVAEAELVVLPYRQMHNSGTLLLALSLARPVLAPWSAANAAIADEVGPGWVLLYQGELDAAQLADALAQA
;
A
#
# COMPACT_ATOMS: atom_id res chain seq x y z
N MET A 1 -44.25 27.76 -16.25
CA MET A 1 -43.10 27.86 -17.18
C MET A 1 -41.85 27.63 -16.35
N SER A 2 -41.46 26.39 -16.24
CA SER A 2 -40.28 25.93 -15.44
C SER A 2 -39.14 25.68 -16.39
N GLY A 3 -38.14 26.53 -16.33
CA GLY A 3 -36.90 26.40 -17.10
C GLY A 3 -35.96 25.40 -16.43
N GLU A 4 -35.73 24.25 -17.06
CA GLU A 4 -34.66 23.34 -16.68
C GLU A 4 -33.29 23.94 -17.02
N PRO A 5 -32.27 23.84 -16.12
CA PRO A 5 -30.94 24.23 -16.46
C PRO A 5 -30.30 23.14 -17.37
N ARG A 6 -30.08 23.48 -18.64
CA ARG A 6 -29.24 22.67 -19.55
C ARG A 6 -27.80 22.67 -19.06
N CYS A 7 -27.37 21.57 -18.47
CA CYS A 7 -25.94 21.29 -18.36
C CYS A 7 -25.37 21.08 -19.77
N SER A 8 -24.79 22.14 -20.35
CA SER A 8 -23.94 22.05 -21.51
C SER A 8 -22.62 21.36 -21.08
N GLY A 9 -22.56 20.05 -21.22
CA GLY A 9 -21.32 19.30 -21.14
C GLY A 9 -20.41 19.77 -22.26
N ASP A 10 -19.43 20.59 -21.91
CA ASP A 10 -18.30 20.94 -22.79
C ASP A 10 -17.55 19.64 -23.10
N ALA A 11 -17.88 18.99 -24.21
CA ALA A 11 -17.13 17.88 -24.77
C ALA A 11 -15.79 18.44 -25.26
N ARG A 12 -14.81 18.54 -24.35
CA ARG A 12 -13.44 18.90 -24.71
C ARG A 12 -12.97 17.89 -25.74
N VAL A 13 -12.62 18.38 -26.92
CA VAL A 13 -11.96 17.59 -27.95
C VAL A 13 -10.76 16.90 -27.32
N PRO A 14 -10.64 15.56 -27.41
CA PRO A 14 -9.51 14.86 -26.82
C PRO A 14 -8.21 15.42 -27.36
N GLY A 15 -7.33 15.86 -26.45
CA GLY A 15 -5.97 16.26 -26.84
C GLY A 15 -5.17 15.10 -27.45
N PRO A 16 -3.99 15.34 -28.01
CA PRO A 16 -3.14 14.27 -28.52
C PRO A 16 -2.82 13.25 -27.41
N PRO A 17 -2.63 11.97 -27.76
CA PRO A 17 -2.32 10.93 -26.79
C PRO A 17 -1.01 11.27 -26.04
N ILE A 18 -1.02 11.06 -24.72
CA ILE A 18 0.13 11.29 -23.84
C ILE A 18 0.79 9.93 -23.54
N SER A 19 2.08 9.82 -23.85
CA SER A 19 2.87 8.61 -23.59
C SER A 19 3.49 8.69 -22.19
N VAL A 20 3.07 7.77 -21.30
CA VAL A 20 3.53 7.73 -19.90
C VAL A 20 4.34 6.46 -19.66
N LEU A 21 5.61 6.61 -19.27
CA LEU A 21 6.41 5.51 -18.76
C LEU A 21 6.20 5.40 -17.24
N LEU A 22 5.73 4.24 -16.80
CA LEU A 22 5.57 3.92 -15.37
C LEU A 22 6.87 3.38 -14.77
N SER A 23 7.12 3.61 -13.49
CA SER A 23 8.25 3.00 -12.77
C SER A 23 8.03 1.54 -12.37
N THR A 24 6.89 0.97 -12.73
CA THR A 24 6.48 -0.40 -12.42
C THR A 24 6.52 -1.28 -13.66
N GLU A 25 6.79 -2.56 -13.47
CA GLU A 25 6.71 -3.56 -14.52
C GLU A 25 5.25 -3.82 -14.93
N ARG A 26 5.05 -4.53 -16.04
CA ARG A 26 3.70 -4.91 -16.49
C ARG A 26 2.98 -5.71 -15.39
N PRO A 27 1.72 -5.39 -15.08
CA PRO A 27 0.96 -6.13 -14.07
C PRO A 27 0.92 -7.63 -14.34
N THR A 28 1.05 -8.40 -13.26
CA THR A 28 0.90 -9.85 -13.20
C THR A 28 -0.19 -10.19 -12.19
N ALA A 29 -0.53 -11.46 -12.04
CA ALA A 29 -1.50 -11.91 -11.04
C ALA A 29 -1.12 -11.54 -9.59
N THR A 30 0.17 -11.29 -9.33
CA THR A 30 0.66 -10.91 -7.99
C THR A 30 0.88 -9.40 -7.82
N THR A 31 0.50 -8.59 -8.81
CA THR A 31 0.62 -7.13 -8.72
C THR A 31 -0.40 -6.58 -7.74
N ASN A 32 0.01 -5.60 -6.94
CA ASN A 32 -0.91 -4.93 -6.02
C ASN A 32 -2.17 -4.42 -6.76
N PRO A 33 -3.39 -4.81 -6.35
CA PRO A 33 -4.64 -4.40 -6.98
C PRO A 33 -4.79 -2.88 -7.15
N TYR A 34 -4.22 -2.07 -6.25
CA TYR A 34 -4.19 -0.62 -6.40
C TYR A 34 -3.59 -0.18 -7.76
N LEU A 35 -2.45 -0.77 -8.15
CA LEU A 35 -1.80 -0.42 -9.42
C LEU A 35 -2.63 -0.90 -10.60
N THR A 36 -3.18 -2.11 -10.53
CA THR A 36 -3.99 -2.68 -11.60
C THR A 36 -5.26 -1.84 -11.83
N GLN A 37 -5.96 -1.46 -10.77
CA GLN A 37 -7.13 -0.59 -10.84
C GLN A 37 -6.77 0.81 -11.35
N LEU A 38 -5.66 1.40 -10.87
CA LEU A 38 -5.18 2.69 -11.34
C LEU A 38 -4.95 2.67 -12.85
N TYR A 39 -4.28 1.65 -13.36
CA TYR A 39 -3.97 1.54 -14.79
C TYR A 39 -5.23 1.31 -15.64
N ALA A 40 -6.17 0.52 -15.14
CA ALA A 40 -7.45 0.27 -15.82
C ALA A 40 -8.36 1.50 -15.87
N ALA A 41 -8.23 2.40 -14.90
CA ALA A 41 -9.05 3.62 -14.80
C ALA A 41 -8.48 4.82 -15.59
N LEU A 42 -7.30 4.69 -16.21
CA LEU A 42 -6.71 5.80 -16.96
C LEU A 42 -7.50 6.07 -18.26
N PRO A 43 -7.63 7.35 -18.66
CA PRO A 43 -8.30 7.73 -19.89
C PRO A 43 -7.62 7.12 -21.12
N GLN A 44 -8.39 6.87 -22.20
CA GLN A 44 -7.87 6.29 -23.45
C GLN A 44 -6.78 7.12 -24.12
N GLN A 45 -6.69 8.43 -23.80
CA GLN A 45 -5.62 9.32 -24.28
C GLN A 45 -4.27 9.03 -23.64
N VAL A 46 -4.21 8.26 -22.54
CA VAL A 46 -2.96 7.91 -21.85
C VAL A 46 -2.45 6.57 -22.37
N GLN A 47 -1.33 6.62 -23.10
CA GLN A 47 -0.62 5.43 -23.57
C GLN A 47 0.39 4.99 -22.51
N LEU A 48 0.14 3.86 -21.85
CA LEU A 48 1.01 3.33 -20.80
C LEU A 48 2.16 2.49 -21.38
N HIS A 49 3.36 2.80 -20.91
CA HIS A 49 4.55 1.98 -21.08
C HIS A 49 5.05 1.52 -19.71
N PHE A 50 5.41 0.24 -19.61
CA PHE A 50 5.89 -0.34 -18.37
C PHE A 50 7.41 -0.29 -18.29
N PHE A 51 7.92 -0.26 -17.07
CA PHE A 51 9.33 -0.06 -16.80
C PHE A 51 10.22 -1.17 -17.36
N SER A 52 11.22 -0.77 -18.05
CA SER A 52 12.50 -1.45 -18.16
C SER A 52 13.59 -0.38 -18.21
N MET A 53 14.78 -0.68 -17.70
CA MET A 53 15.87 0.30 -17.74
C MET A 53 16.20 0.72 -19.18
N ARG A 54 16.10 -0.21 -20.13
CA ARG A 54 16.27 0.08 -21.57
C ARG A 54 15.21 1.06 -22.07
N ALA A 55 13.94 0.82 -21.75
CA ALA A 55 12.86 1.74 -22.14
C ALA A 55 13.05 3.10 -21.49
N ALA A 56 13.38 3.15 -20.21
CA ALA A 56 13.61 4.38 -19.47
C ALA A 56 14.75 5.23 -20.05
N LEU A 57 15.81 4.59 -20.55
CA LEU A 57 16.97 5.31 -21.10
C LEU A 57 16.88 5.61 -22.60
N LEU A 58 16.17 4.79 -23.39
CA LEU A 58 16.27 4.84 -24.86
C LEU A 58 14.95 5.12 -25.57
N SER A 59 13.78 4.86 -24.95
CA SER A 59 12.48 5.11 -25.60
C SER A 59 12.05 6.57 -25.46
N ARG A 60 11.12 7.00 -26.34
CA ARG A 60 10.44 8.30 -26.23
C ARG A 60 9.18 8.12 -25.38
N TYR A 61 8.97 9.03 -24.45
CA TYR A 61 7.77 9.17 -23.64
C TYR A 61 7.66 10.62 -23.17
N ASP A 62 6.43 11.06 -22.92
CA ASP A 62 6.15 12.45 -22.55
C ASP A 62 6.28 12.69 -21.05
N VAL A 63 6.03 11.64 -20.23
CA VAL A 63 6.05 11.69 -18.76
C VAL A 63 6.69 10.44 -18.20
N LEU A 64 7.52 10.57 -17.15
CA LEU A 64 7.89 9.47 -16.27
C LEU A 64 7.07 9.53 -14.99
N HIS A 65 6.24 8.51 -14.72
CA HIS A 65 5.48 8.42 -13.47
C HIS A 65 6.09 7.40 -12.50
N VAL A 66 6.50 7.88 -11.33
CA VAL A 66 7.25 7.09 -10.35
C VAL A 66 6.44 6.87 -9.07
N HIS A 67 6.32 5.60 -8.66
CA HIS A 67 5.66 5.20 -7.41
C HIS A 67 6.67 4.99 -6.28
N TRP A 68 7.62 4.09 -6.45
CA TRP A 68 8.65 3.73 -5.46
C TRP A 68 10.03 3.81 -6.10
N PRO A 69 10.68 4.97 -6.14
CA PRO A 69 11.97 5.16 -6.82
C PRO A 69 13.07 4.25 -6.27
N GLU A 70 13.01 3.87 -4.99
CA GLU A 70 13.98 2.98 -4.35
C GLU A 70 14.07 1.61 -5.01
N TYR A 71 12.98 1.05 -5.50
CA TYR A 71 12.99 -0.25 -6.19
C TYR A 71 13.68 -0.22 -7.55
N MET A 72 13.76 0.94 -8.19
CA MET A 72 14.49 1.12 -9.44
C MET A 72 16.02 1.01 -9.23
N MET A 73 16.51 1.21 -8.00
CA MET A 73 17.94 1.32 -7.65
C MET A 73 18.47 0.13 -6.86
N ARG A 74 17.61 -0.79 -6.40
CA ARG A 74 17.97 -1.91 -5.53
C ARG A 74 18.13 -3.21 -6.31
N HIS A 75 19.12 -4.02 -5.91
CA HIS A 75 19.38 -5.36 -6.43
C HIS A 75 19.87 -6.25 -5.30
N PRO A 76 19.65 -7.59 -5.33
CA PRO A 76 20.15 -8.51 -4.30
C PRO A 76 21.67 -8.48 -4.10
N THR A 77 22.45 -8.21 -5.15
CA THR A 77 23.91 -8.11 -5.07
C THR A 77 24.38 -6.66 -5.01
N ALA A 78 25.52 -6.42 -4.33
CA ALA A 78 26.12 -5.09 -4.23
C ALA A 78 26.50 -4.51 -5.60
N LEU A 79 27.09 -5.32 -6.48
CA LEU A 79 27.47 -4.89 -7.83
C LEU A 79 26.24 -4.55 -8.68
N GLY A 80 25.19 -5.37 -8.62
CA GLY A 80 23.91 -5.09 -9.29
C GLY A 80 23.26 -3.81 -8.77
N THR A 81 23.32 -3.55 -7.46
CA THR A 81 22.86 -2.29 -6.85
C THR A 81 23.64 -1.10 -7.40
N LEU A 82 24.97 -1.19 -7.46
CA LEU A 82 25.82 -0.13 -8.02
C LEU A 82 25.47 0.16 -9.49
N ALA A 83 25.31 -0.89 -10.31
CA ALA A 83 24.92 -0.76 -11.71
C ALA A 83 23.55 -0.10 -11.85
N LYS A 84 22.53 -0.51 -11.08
CA LYS A 84 21.19 0.12 -11.08
C LYS A 84 21.25 1.57 -10.61
N GLN A 85 22.06 1.90 -9.62
CA GLN A 85 22.26 3.28 -9.16
C GLN A 85 22.91 4.16 -10.24
N ALA A 86 23.90 3.63 -10.96
CA ALA A 86 24.52 4.32 -12.10
C ALA A 86 23.49 4.55 -13.22
N CYS A 87 22.71 3.54 -13.58
CA CYS A 87 21.62 3.68 -14.56
C CYS A 87 20.56 4.70 -14.12
N MET A 88 20.21 4.73 -12.82
CA MET A 88 19.30 5.75 -12.29
C MET A 88 19.86 7.17 -12.42
N ALA A 89 21.16 7.37 -12.14
CA ALA A 89 21.81 8.66 -12.35
C ALA A 89 21.76 9.09 -13.82
N LEU A 90 22.02 8.17 -14.75
CA LEU A 90 21.89 8.44 -16.19
C LEU A 90 20.46 8.76 -16.60
N LEU A 91 19.47 8.07 -16.04
CA LEU A 91 18.06 8.37 -16.27
C LEU A 91 17.69 9.76 -15.79
N LEU A 92 18.07 10.13 -14.56
CA LEU A 92 17.81 11.47 -14.03
C LEU A 92 18.49 12.57 -14.87
N LEU A 93 19.72 12.33 -15.33
CA LEU A 93 20.41 13.25 -16.24
C LEU A 93 19.67 13.39 -17.58
N ARG A 94 19.24 12.26 -18.17
CA ARG A 94 18.44 12.24 -19.40
C ARG A 94 17.14 13.05 -19.27
N LEU A 95 16.39 12.82 -18.17
CA LEU A 95 15.14 13.55 -17.90
C LEU A 95 15.40 15.06 -17.82
N LYS A 96 16.46 15.46 -17.10
CA LYS A 96 16.85 16.87 -16.96
C LYS A 96 17.21 17.51 -18.30
N LEU A 97 18.04 16.83 -19.11
CA LEU A 97 18.50 17.34 -20.40
C LEU A 97 17.39 17.33 -21.47
N GLY A 98 16.53 16.31 -21.43
CA GLY A 98 15.41 16.16 -22.37
C GLY A 98 14.15 16.93 -21.99
N GLY A 99 14.12 17.58 -20.82
CA GLY A 99 12.93 18.32 -20.34
C GLY A 99 11.71 17.42 -20.08
N VAL A 100 11.91 16.10 -19.89
CA VAL A 100 10.81 15.18 -19.64
C VAL A 100 10.34 15.31 -18.19
N PRO A 101 9.08 15.67 -17.91
CA PRO A 101 8.57 15.84 -16.57
C PRO A 101 8.51 14.52 -15.82
N LEU A 102 8.90 14.56 -14.54
CA LEU A 102 8.76 13.47 -13.59
C LEU A 102 7.56 13.75 -12.70
N VAL A 103 6.60 12.83 -12.68
CA VAL A 103 5.46 12.82 -11.75
C VAL A 103 5.71 11.76 -10.71
N ARG A 104 5.42 12.02 -9.43
CA ARG A 104 5.67 11.09 -8.35
C ARG A 104 4.46 10.91 -7.44
N THR A 105 4.04 9.64 -7.22
CA THR A 105 3.05 9.31 -6.21
C THR A 105 3.72 9.01 -4.87
N LEU A 106 3.23 9.67 -3.82
CA LEU A 106 3.73 9.55 -2.45
C LEU A 106 2.97 8.43 -1.71
N HIS A 107 3.51 7.22 -1.73
CA HIS A 107 2.98 6.12 -0.94
C HIS A 107 3.42 6.19 0.52
N ASN A 108 4.62 6.72 0.78
CA ASN A 108 5.19 6.90 2.11
C ASN A 108 5.88 8.26 2.20
N VAL A 109 5.92 8.82 3.40
CA VAL A 109 6.63 10.09 3.66
C VAL A 109 8.13 9.93 3.49
N ALA A 110 8.65 8.77 3.91
CA ALA A 110 10.05 8.37 3.75
C ALA A 110 10.15 6.87 3.41
N PRO A 111 11.23 6.41 2.78
CA PRO A 111 11.47 4.98 2.60
C PRO A 111 11.51 4.25 3.94
N HIS A 112 10.91 3.06 4.03
CA HIS A 112 10.93 2.25 5.25
C HIS A 112 12.32 1.69 5.62
N GLU A 113 13.24 1.64 4.66
CA GLU A 113 14.58 1.11 4.82
C GLU A 113 15.60 2.08 4.24
N ASP A 114 16.62 2.43 5.03
CA ASP A 114 17.76 3.22 4.56
C ASP A 114 18.86 2.28 4.02
N LYS A 115 19.18 2.38 2.75
CA LYS A 115 20.21 1.57 2.08
C LYS A 115 21.50 2.38 1.77
N GLY A 116 21.71 3.50 2.48
CA GLY A 116 22.94 4.25 2.47
C GLY A 116 22.94 5.55 1.67
N TRP A 117 24.09 6.28 1.72
CA TRP A 117 24.19 7.65 1.25
C TRP A 117 23.96 7.84 -0.26
N ARG A 118 24.36 6.84 -1.08
CA ARG A 118 24.18 6.90 -2.55
C ARG A 118 22.69 6.88 -2.92
N GLU A 119 21.91 5.99 -2.30
CA GLU A 119 20.46 5.92 -2.50
C GLU A 119 19.81 7.23 -2.04
N ARG A 120 20.18 7.75 -0.87
CA ARG A 120 19.68 9.05 -0.38
C ARG A 120 19.99 10.20 -1.33
N LEU A 121 21.18 10.21 -1.96
CA LEU A 121 21.55 11.24 -2.93
C LEU A 121 20.67 11.15 -4.18
N LEU A 122 20.48 9.95 -4.74
CA LEU A 122 19.65 9.74 -5.92
C LEU A 122 18.17 10.04 -5.64
N LEU A 123 17.65 9.67 -4.46
CA LEU A 123 16.30 10.03 -4.04
C LEU A 123 16.12 11.55 -3.95
N ARG A 124 17.06 12.28 -3.34
CA ARG A 124 17.02 13.75 -3.32
C ARG A 124 17.09 14.36 -4.72
N TRP A 125 17.86 13.77 -5.62
CA TRP A 125 17.90 14.23 -7.00
C TRP A 125 16.60 13.94 -7.73
N THR A 126 16.01 12.75 -7.52
CA THR A 126 14.66 12.43 -8.01
C THR A 126 13.64 13.45 -7.49
N ASP A 127 13.65 13.74 -6.18
CA ASP A 127 12.75 14.71 -5.57
C ASP A 127 12.90 16.11 -6.21
N ARG A 128 14.13 16.57 -6.46
CA ARG A 128 14.40 17.88 -7.10
C ARG A 128 13.94 17.96 -8.55
N LEU A 129 13.90 16.85 -9.27
CA LEU A 129 13.42 16.77 -10.65
C LEU A 129 11.93 16.52 -10.75
N THR A 130 11.26 16.21 -9.63
CA THR A 130 9.82 15.98 -9.63
C THR A 130 9.08 17.26 -9.96
N ALA A 131 8.41 17.26 -11.11
CA ALA A 131 7.63 18.39 -11.58
C ALA A 131 6.25 18.46 -10.90
N ARG A 132 5.69 17.30 -10.51
CA ARG A 132 4.38 17.20 -9.86
C ARG A 132 4.32 16.01 -8.92
N TRP A 133 3.76 16.24 -7.73
CA TRP A 133 3.54 15.22 -6.72
C TRP A 133 2.07 14.82 -6.69
N ILE A 134 1.81 13.55 -6.45
CA ILE A 134 0.48 13.03 -6.16
C ILE A 134 0.52 12.45 -4.75
N ARG A 135 -0.25 13.03 -3.83
CA ARG A 135 -0.48 12.45 -2.50
C ARG A 135 -1.77 11.65 -2.50
N ILE A 136 -1.77 10.50 -1.85
CA ILE A 136 -2.90 9.57 -1.86
C ILE A 136 -3.78 9.67 -0.61
N ASN A 137 -3.48 10.63 0.25
CA ASN A 137 -4.35 11.08 1.35
C ASN A 137 -4.14 12.58 1.61
N ALA A 138 -5.11 13.23 2.21
CA ALA A 138 -5.07 14.67 2.49
C ALA A 138 -4.12 15.05 3.64
N THR A 139 -3.72 14.10 4.49
CA THR A 139 -2.84 14.35 5.64
C THR A 139 -1.36 14.31 5.27
N THR A 140 -1.01 13.79 4.08
CA THR A 140 0.37 13.85 3.57
C THR A 140 0.74 15.31 3.26
N PRO A 141 1.87 15.83 3.80
CA PRO A 141 2.29 17.19 3.50
C PRO A 141 2.48 17.44 2.01
N GLU A 142 2.09 18.63 1.57
CA GLU A 142 2.33 19.08 0.20
C GLU A 142 3.83 19.31 -0.05
N ARG A 143 4.25 19.09 -1.29
CA ARG A 143 5.63 19.30 -1.74
C ARG A 143 5.68 20.22 -2.95
N ALA A 144 6.72 21.06 -3.02
CA ALA A 144 6.99 21.89 -4.19
C ALA A 144 7.50 21.03 -5.36
N PRO A 145 7.29 21.46 -6.63
CA PRO A 145 6.63 22.71 -7.04
C PRO A 145 5.10 22.67 -7.02
N ALA A 146 4.48 21.49 -7.13
CA ALA A 146 3.03 21.31 -7.14
C ALA A 146 2.63 19.95 -6.63
N THR A 147 1.56 19.89 -5.84
CA THR A 147 0.99 18.64 -5.29
C THR A 147 -0.51 18.58 -5.59
N ASP A 148 -0.93 17.47 -6.18
CA ASP A 148 -2.34 17.12 -6.32
C ASP A 148 -2.73 16.06 -5.29
N THR A 149 -3.96 16.11 -4.81
CA THR A 149 -4.53 15.06 -3.97
C THR A 149 -5.41 14.16 -4.82
N ILE A 150 -4.98 12.91 -4.97
CA ILE A 150 -5.78 11.84 -5.60
C ILE A 150 -5.87 10.74 -4.56
N LEU A 151 -7.01 10.64 -3.89
CA LEU A 151 -7.20 9.70 -2.78
C LEU A 151 -6.96 8.26 -3.22
N HIS A 152 -6.41 7.46 -2.31
CA HIS A 152 -6.27 6.03 -2.52
C HIS A 152 -7.64 5.39 -2.72
N GLY A 153 -7.84 4.70 -3.83
CA GLY A 153 -9.10 4.02 -4.14
C GLY A 153 -9.39 2.86 -3.18
N HIS A 154 -10.67 2.52 -3.04
CA HIS A 154 -11.11 1.31 -2.33
C HIS A 154 -11.00 0.07 -3.24
N TYR A 155 -11.24 -1.12 -2.65
CA TYR A 155 -11.12 -2.39 -3.36
C TYR A 155 -12.46 -3.12 -3.53
N ARG A 156 -13.62 -2.46 -3.29
CA ARG A 156 -14.94 -3.11 -3.33
C ARG A 156 -15.19 -3.82 -4.65
N ASP A 157 -14.99 -3.12 -5.78
CA ASP A 157 -15.27 -3.67 -7.10
C ASP A 157 -14.31 -4.83 -7.45
N TRP A 158 -13.07 -4.76 -6.96
CA TRP A 158 -12.09 -5.83 -7.14
C TRP A 158 -12.50 -7.13 -6.47
N TYR A 159 -13.05 -7.04 -5.26
CA TYR A 159 -13.45 -8.20 -4.45
C TYR A 159 -14.94 -8.55 -4.57
N ALA A 160 -15.75 -7.80 -5.34
CA ALA A 160 -17.21 -7.95 -5.38
C ALA A 160 -17.70 -9.36 -5.77
N ALA A 161 -16.99 -10.04 -6.66
CA ALA A 161 -17.34 -11.38 -7.15
C ALA A 161 -16.70 -12.51 -6.32
N MET A 162 -15.89 -12.19 -5.31
CA MET A 162 -15.17 -13.19 -4.53
C MET A 162 -16.01 -13.70 -3.35
N PRO A 163 -15.80 -14.96 -2.92
CA PRO A 163 -16.54 -15.53 -1.80
C PRO A 163 -16.32 -14.77 -0.50
N GLN A 164 -17.42 -14.42 0.17
CA GLN A 164 -17.41 -13.74 1.46
C GLN A 164 -18.22 -14.57 2.48
N PRO A 165 -17.62 -15.60 3.12
CA PRO A 165 -18.28 -16.39 4.14
C PRO A 165 -18.61 -15.53 5.38
N PRO A 166 -19.52 -16.02 6.25
CA PRO A 166 -19.85 -15.35 7.50
C PRO A 166 -18.62 -15.24 8.41
N ARG A 167 -18.60 -14.17 9.23
CA ARG A 167 -17.55 -13.99 10.23
C ARG A 167 -17.56 -15.13 11.27
N VAL A 168 -16.39 -15.47 11.75
CA VAL A 168 -16.18 -16.41 12.84
C VAL A 168 -15.94 -15.59 14.11
N PRO A 169 -16.80 -15.70 15.13
CA PRO A 169 -16.63 -14.96 16.38
C PRO A 169 -15.25 -15.20 17.02
N GLY A 170 -14.64 -14.17 17.55
CA GLY A 170 -13.31 -14.20 18.16
C GLY A 170 -12.14 -14.36 17.20
N ARG A 171 -12.37 -14.40 15.86
CA ARG A 171 -11.28 -14.54 14.89
C ARG A 171 -10.65 -13.19 14.58
N LEU A 172 -9.38 -13.06 14.96
CA LEU A 172 -8.50 -11.96 14.57
C LEU A 172 -7.76 -12.31 13.27
N LEU A 173 -7.50 -11.32 12.43
CA LEU A 173 -6.69 -11.48 11.22
C LEU A 173 -5.58 -10.44 11.14
N HIS A 174 -4.36 -10.90 10.87
CA HIS A 174 -3.25 -10.07 10.38
C HIS A 174 -2.84 -10.55 8.99
N PHE A 175 -2.79 -9.65 7.99
CA PHE A 175 -2.49 -10.09 6.63
C PHE A 175 -1.58 -9.13 5.84
N GLY A 176 -1.08 -9.64 4.72
CA GLY A 176 -0.18 -8.98 3.78
C GLY A 176 1.27 -9.35 3.98
N LEU A 177 2.19 -8.73 3.24
CA LEU A 177 3.62 -9.02 3.34
C LEU A 177 4.12 -8.76 4.78
N LEU A 178 4.63 -9.80 5.46
CA LEU A 178 5.11 -9.71 6.84
C LEU A 178 6.50 -9.07 6.86
N ARG A 179 6.60 -7.91 7.49
CA ARG A 179 7.82 -7.12 7.64
C ARG A 179 8.01 -6.67 9.10
N PRO A 180 9.25 -6.40 9.55
CA PRO A 180 9.52 -6.01 10.95
C PRO A 180 8.69 -4.81 11.43
N TYR A 181 8.49 -3.79 10.57
CA TYR A 181 7.70 -2.61 10.95
C TYR A 181 6.20 -2.89 11.11
N LYS A 182 5.70 -4.03 10.64
CA LYS A 182 4.30 -4.44 10.77
C LYS A 182 3.97 -5.06 12.12
N GLY A 183 4.98 -5.34 12.97
CA GLY A 183 4.79 -5.66 14.38
C GLY A 183 4.08 -6.99 14.65
N VAL A 184 4.24 -8.01 13.79
CA VAL A 184 3.59 -9.32 14.00
C VAL A 184 3.98 -9.93 15.34
N GLU A 185 5.22 -9.71 15.79
CA GLU A 185 5.72 -10.19 17.10
C GLU A 185 4.94 -9.57 18.26
N THR A 186 4.64 -8.28 18.18
CA THR A 186 3.80 -7.58 19.18
C THR A 186 2.40 -8.19 19.23
N LEU A 187 1.77 -8.46 18.08
CA LEU A 187 0.45 -9.08 18.03
C LEU A 187 0.45 -10.48 18.65
N LEU A 188 1.47 -11.29 18.35
CA LEU A 188 1.61 -12.62 18.94
C LEU A 188 1.71 -12.55 20.46
N ALA A 189 2.56 -11.68 21.00
CA ALA A 189 2.71 -11.47 22.44
C ALA A 189 1.41 -10.94 23.08
N THR A 190 0.73 -10.01 22.40
CA THR A 190 -0.56 -9.44 22.85
C THR A 190 -1.64 -10.52 22.97
N LEU A 191 -1.78 -11.40 21.97
CA LEU A 191 -2.76 -12.49 22.04
C LEU A 191 -2.43 -13.50 23.14
N GLN A 192 -1.15 -13.86 23.30
CA GLN A 192 -0.71 -14.78 24.36
C GLN A 192 -0.97 -14.25 25.77
N ALA A 193 -0.98 -12.93 25.94
CA ALA A 193 -1.33 -12.29 27.22
C ALA A 193 -2.85 -12.29 27.50
N LEU A 194 -3.70 -12.65 26.52
CA LEU A 194 -5.15 -12.80 26.69
C LEU A 194 -5.51 -14.28 26.85
N PRO A 195 -5.93 -14.75 28.03
CA PRO A 195 -6.20 -16.15 28.30
C PRO A 195 -7.59 -16.63 27.81
N ASP A 196 -8.21 -15.91 26.87
CA ASP A 196 -9.52 -16.27 26.33
C ASP A 196 -9.41 -17.34 25.24
N PRO A 197 -9.95 -18.56 25.47
CA PRO A 197 -9.92 -19.66 24.51
C PRO A 197 -10.86 -19.45 23.31
N ALA A 198 -11.80 -18.49 23.38
CA ALA A 198 -12.68 -18.15 22.27
C ALA A 198 -11.97 -17.32 21.19
N LEU A 199 -10.84 -16.70 21.53
CA LEU A 199 -10.05 -15.93 20.58
C LEU A 199 -9.19 -16.85 19.69
N SER A 200 -9.09 -16.50 18.43
CA SER A 200 -8.15 -17.12 17.48
C SER A 200 -7.45 -16.05 16.62
N LEU A 201 -6.22 -16.32 16.21
CA LEU A 201 -5.46 -15.44 15.33
C LEU A 201 -5.08 -16.17 14.03
N ARG A 202 -5.47 -15.59 12.92
CA ARG A 202 -5.03 -15.99 11.59
C ARG A 202 -3.99 -15.02 11.09
N ILE A 203 -2.84 -15.53 10.64
CA ILE A 203 -1.79 -14.74 9.98
C ILE A 203 -1.70 -15.20 8.52
N ALA A 204 -1.91 -14.28 7.58
CA ALA A 204 -1.98 -14.59 6.15
C ALA A 204 -1.04 -13.70 5.35
N GLY A 205 0.09 -14.23 4.86
CA GLY A 205 1.02 -13.47 4.05
C GLY A 205 2.43 -14.02 4.01
N ASN A 206 3.22 -13.53 3.06
CA ASN A 206 4.59 -13.98 2.86
C ASN A 206 5.56 -13.25 3.80
N PRO A 207 6.34 -13.95 4.66
CA PRO A 207 7.42 -13.34 5.43
C PRO A 207 8.54 -12.83 4.53
N ILE A 208 9.07 -11.64 4.85
CA ILE A 208 10.19 -11.07 4.08
C ILE A 208 11.50 -11.85 4.27
N ASP A 209 11.65 -12.52 5.41
CA ASP A 209 12.85 -13.27 5.78
C ASP A 209 12.50 -14.51 6.64
N ALA A 210 13.53 -15.33 6.86
CA ALA A 210 13.43 -16.55 7.64
C ALA A 210 13.21 -16.30 9.15
N GLN A 211 13.63 -15.15 9.68
CA GLN A 211 13.48 -14.83 11.08
C GLN A 211 12.01 -14.60 11.43
N ILE A 212 11.30 -13.77 10.66
CA ILE A 212 9.86 -13.53 10.85
C ILE A 212 9.09 -14.85 10.67
N ARG A 213 9.47 -15.66 9.67
CA ARG A 213 8.87 -17.00 9.47
C ARG A 213 8.98 -17.86 10.72
N ALA A 214 10.19 -18.01 11.26
CA ALA A 214 10.47 -18.83 12.43
C ALA A 214 9.68 -18.37 13.66
N VAL A 215 9.59 -17.06 13.90
CA VAL A 215 8.82 -16.49 15.01
C VAL A 215 7.33 -16.88 14.92
N VAL A 216 6.73 -16.76 13.74
CA VAL A 216 5.31 -17.10 13.55
C VAL A 216 5.09 -18.60 13.66
N GLU A 217 5.97 -19.45 13.07
CA GLU A 217 5.88 -20.91 13.16
C GLU A 217 6.02 -21.39 14.61
N GLN A 218 6.93 -20.80 15.38
CA GLN A 218 7.09 -21.09 16.82
C GLN A 218 5.83 -20.71 17.61
N ALA A 219 5.21 -19.55 17.33
CA ALA A 219 3.99 -19.14 17.98
C ALA A 219 2.82 -20.08 17.66
N CYS A 220 2.68 -20.54 16.42
CA CYS A 220 1.68 -21.52 16.01
C CYS A 220 1.87 -22.87 16.73
N ALA A 221 3.12 -23.28 16.98
CA ALA A 221 3.40 -24.53 17.70
C ALA A 221 3.13 -24.41 19.21
N ALA A 222 3.29 -23.21 19.79
CA ALA A 222 3.12 -22.95 21.22
C ALA A 222 1.66 -22.67 21.65
N ASP A 223 0.84 -22.09 20.75
CA ASP A 223 -0.53 -21.69 21.06
C ASP A 223 -1.49 -22.17 19.95
N PRO A 224 -2.39 -23.12 20.24
CA PRO A 224 -3.33 -23.68 19.25
C PRO A 224 -4.34 -22.66 18.72
N ARG A 225 -4.49 -21.49 19.34
CA ARG A 225 -5.34 -20.40 18.86
C ARG A 225 -4.71 -19.69 17.66
N ILE A 226 -3.39 -19.85 17.40
CA ILE A 226 -2.65 -19.18 16.34
C ILE A 226 -2.50 -20.11 15.15
N SER A 227 -2.84 -19.62 13.99
CA SER A 227 -2.65 -20.33 12.72
C SER A 227 -2.10 -19.39 11.65
N ALA A 228 -1.29 -19.93 10.72
CA ALA A 228 -0.64 -19.10 9.71
C ALA A 228 -0.62 -19.74 8.31
N ARG A 229 -0.72 -18.87 7.29
CA ARG A 229 -0.44 -19.17 5.88
C ARG A 229 0.73 -18.29 5.44
N LEU A 230 1.97 -18.81 5.53
CA LEU A 230 3.20 -18.06 5.33
C LEU A 230 3.69 -18.15 3.88
N GLN A 231 2.86 -17.67 2.95
CA GLN A 231 3.13 -17.60 1.51
C GLN A 231 2.33 -16.46 0.89
N TYR A 232 2.50 -16.24 -0.42
CA TYR A 232 1.58 -15.39 -1.15
C TYR A 232 0.15 -15.92 -1.02
N VAL A 233 -0.80 -15.04 -0.79
CA VAL A 233 -2.23 -15.37 -0.63
C VAL A 233 -2.96 -14.82 -1.84
N GLU A 234 -3.58 -15.70 -2.61
CA GLU A 234 -4.40 -15.33 -3.76
C GLU A 234 -5.63 -14.53 -3.31
N ASP A 235 -6.14 -13.66 -4.18
CA ASP A 235 -7.18 -12.68 -3.84
C ASP A 235 -8.48 -13.31 -3.35
N ASP A 236 -8.90 -14.45 -3.92
CA ASP A 236 -10.10 -15.18 -3.48
C ASP A 236 -9.94 -15.80 -2.09
N VAL A 237 -8.74 -16.31 -1.79
CA VAL A 237 -8.39 -16.81 -0.47
C VAL A 237 -8.29 -15.67 0.54
N LEU A 238 -7.68 -14.55 0.14
CA LEU A 238 -7.58 -13.36 0.99
C LEU A 238 -8.96 -12.79 1.30
N ALA A 239 -9.86 -12.74 0.33
CA ALA A 239 -11.25 -12.32 0.53
C ALA A 239 -11.94 -13.16 1.61
N ARG A 240 -11.76 -14.49 1.58
CA ARG A 240 -12.30 -15.41 2.60
C ARG A 240 -11.70 -15.17 3.97
N GLU A 241 -10.35 -15.08 4.07
CA GLU A 241 -9.67 -14.83 5.34
C GLU A 241 -10.15 -13.52 5.98
N VAL A 242 -10.31 -12.44 5.17
CA VAL A 242 -10.83 -11.16 5.65
C VAL A 242 -12.32 -11.27 6.02
N ALA A 243 -13.15 -11.94 5.21
CA ALA A 243 -14.57 -12.09 5.48
C ALA A 243 -14.85 -12.89 6.76
N GLU A 244 -14.06 -13.92 7.06
CA GLU A 244 -14.16 -14.73 8.28
C GLU A 244 -13.64 -14.01 9.53
N ALA A 245 -12.83 -12.97 9.40
CA ALA A 245 -12.33 -12.23 10.55
C ALA A 245 -13.44 -11.44 11.25
N GLU A 246 -13.42 -11.37 12.56
CA GLU A 246 -14.20 -10.43 13.35
C GLU A 246 -13.51 -9.05 13.36
N LEU A 247 -12.18 -9.05 13.54
CA LEU A 247 -11.36 -7.85 13.59
C LEU A 247 -10.05 -8.05 12.83
N VAL A 248 -9.70 -7.13 11.96
CA VAL A 248 -8.37 -7.06 11.35
C VAL A 248 -7.44 -6.25 12.25
N VAL A 249 -6.29 -6.81 12.62
CA VAL A 249 -5.33 -6.16 13.53
C VAL A 249 -4.06 -5.76 12.77
N LEU A 250 -3.73 -4.48 12.81
CA LEU A 250 -2.57 -3.90 12.17
C LEU A 250 -1.63 -3.29 13.24
N PRO A 251 -0.74 -4.10 13.85
CA PRO A 251 0.13 -3.66 14.95
C PRO A 251 1.37 -2.92 14.44
N TYR A 252 1.17 -2.05 13.44
CA TYR A 252 2.27 -1.40 12.73
C TYR A 252 2.96 -0.36 13.62
N ARG A 253 4.29 -0.42 13.67
CA ARG A 253 5.13 0.58 14.36
C ARG A 253 5.14 1.93 13.64
N GLN A 254 4.97 1.90 12.32
CA GLN A 254 4.87 3.09 11.47
C GLN A 254 3.82 2.84 10.40
N MET A 255 2.79 3.66 10.37
CA MET A 255 1.70 3.55 9.42
C MET A 255 1.33 4.94 8.89
N HIS A 256 1.43 5.13 7.58
CA HIS A 256 1.05 6.37 6.92
C HIS A 256 -0.07 6.13 5.90
N ASN A 257 0.20 5.32 4.88
CA ASN A 257 -0.82 4.85 3.94
C ASN A 257 -0.88 3.32 4.02
N SER A 258 -2.08 2.76 4.15
CA SER A 258 -2.23 1.31 4.25
C SER A 258 -3.31 0.78 3.32
N GLY A 259 -2.88 0.15 2.24
CA GLY A 259 -3.78 -0.62 1.39
C GLY A 259 -4.45 -1.77 2.15
N THR A 260 -3.79 -2.33 3.18
CA THR A 260 -4.34 -3.38 4.04
C THR A 260 -5.57 -2.90 4.84
N LEU A 261 -5.50 -1.67 5.39
CA LEU A 261 -6.63 -1.06 6.10
C LEU A 261 -7.81 -0.83 5.13
N LEU A 262 -7.54 -0.22 3.98
CA LEU A 262 -8.58 0.05 2.98
C LEU A 262 -9.18 -1.24 2.40
N LEU A 263 -8.38 -2.31 2.27
CA LEU A 263 -8.88 -3.61 1.82
C LEU A 263 -9.82 -4.23 2.85
N ALA A 264 -9.45 -4.21 4.13
CA ALA A 264 -10.32 -4.71 5.21
C ALA A 264 -11.67 -3.97 5.24
N LEU A 265 -11.63 -2.65 5.18
CA LEU A 265 -12.85 -1.82 5.10
C LEU A 265 -13.66 -2.09 3.82
N SER A 266 -13.01 -2.35 2.69
CA SER A 266 -13.68 -2.69 1.42
C SER A 266 -14.45 -4.01 1.49
N LEU A 267 -14.04 -4.92 2.38
CA LEU A 267 -14.69 -6.18 2.68
C LEU A 267 -15.56 -6.11 3.96
N ALA A 268 -15.92 -4.91 4.40
CA ALA A 268 -16.75 -4.65 5.57
C ALA A 268 -16.22 -5.32 6.84
N ARG A 269 -14.92 -5.18 7.11
CA ARG A 269 -14.30 -5.66 8.36
C ARG A 269 -13.72 -4.49 9.14
N PRO A 270 -14.04 -4.38 10.45
CA PRO A 270 -13.43 -3.40 11.32
C PRO A 270 -11.93 -3.66 11.47
N VAL A 271 -11.19 -2.59 11.73
CA VAL A 271 -9.73 -2.61 11.78
C VAL A 271 -9.25 -1.98 13.08
N LEU A 272 -8.38 -2.66 13.81
CA LEU A 272 -7.58 -2.08 14.89
C LEU A 272 -6.22 -1.64 14.32
N ALA A 273 -5.91 -0.34 14.42
CA ALA A 273 -4.70 0.24 13.84
C ALA A 273 -4.07 1.28 14.80
N PRO A 274 -2.74 1.57 14.67
CA PRO A 274 -2.12 2.62 15.47
C PRO A 274 -2.70 3.99 15.08
N TRP A 275 -2.79 4.86 16.06
CA TRP A 275 -3.17 6.23 15.81
C TRP A 275 -2.15 6.92 14.88
N SER A 276 -2.64 7.53 13.84
CA SER A 276 -1.91 8.48 12.99
C SER A 276 -2.92 9.45 12.40
N ALA A 277 -2.45 10.62 11.96
CA ALA A 277 -3.35 11.58 11.32
C ALA A 277 -4.09 10.99 10.10
N ALA A 278 -3.42 10.11 9.33
CA ALA A 278 -4.03 9.44 8.18
C ALA A 278 -5.10 8.43 8.60
N ASN A 279 -4.83 7.61 9.63
CA ASN A 279 -5.80 6.63 10.12
C ASN A 279 -6.98 7.31 10.82
N ALA A 280 -6.74 8.41 11.55
CA ALA A 280 -7.81 9.21 12.17
C ALA A 280 -8.74 9.83 11.11
N ALA A 281 -8.18 10.39 10.04
CA ALA A 281 -8.98 10.93 8.95
C ALA A 281 -9.85 9.85 8.27
N ILE A 282 -9.35 8.61 8.12
CA ILE A 282 -10.14 7.49 7.60
C ILE A 282 -11.22 7.08 8.63
N ALA A 283 -10.90 7.04 9.93
CA ALA A 283 -11.86 6.72 10.98
C ALA A 283 -13.02 7.73 11.00
N ASP A 284 -12.72 9.01 10.87
CA ASP A 284 -13.73 10.08 10.79
C ASP A 284 -14.60 9.94 9.52
N GLU A 285 -14.01 9.56 8.38
CA GLU A 285 -14.71 9.38 7.10
C GLU A 285 -15.68 8.19 7.12
N VAL A 286 -15.25 7.04 7.67
CA VAL A 286 -16.03 5.79 7.65
C VAL A 286 -17.02 5.69 8.81
N GLY A 287 -16.85 6.50 9.84
CA GLY A 287 -17.71 6.53 11.03
C GLY A 287 -17.25 5.56 12.14
N PRO A 288 -17.95 5.58 13.29
CA PRO A 288 -17.56 4.81 14.47
C PRO A 288 -17.64 3.29 14.25
N GLY A 289 -16.78 2.55 14.94
CA GLY A 289 -16.74 1.08 14.93
C GLY A 289 -15.98 0.45 13.75
N TRP A 290 -15.58 1.23 12.73
CA TRP A 290 -14.87 0.67 11.57
C TRP A 290 -13.35 0.74 11.68
N VAL A 291 -12.80 1.83 12.25
CA VAL A 291 -11.37 1.97 12.51
C VAL A 291 -11.17 2.30 13.96
N LEU A 292 -10.72 1.32 14.72
CA LEU A 292 -10.42 1.41 16.14
C LEU A 292 -8.95 1.80 16.29
N LEU A 293 -8.67 2.92 16.95
CA LEU A 293 -7.33 3.48 17.02
C LEU A 293 -6.73 3.29 18.42
N TYR A 294 -5.53 2.71 18.47
CA TYR A 294 -4.75 2.61 19.69
C TYR A 294 -3.52 3.53 19.66
N GLN A 295 -2.98 3.87 20.83
CA GLN A 295 -1.77 4.70 20.98
C GLN A 295 -0.63 3.89 21.57
N GLY A 296 0.59 4.22 21.15
CA GLY A 296 1.78 3.52 21.61
C GLY A 296 1.98 2.15 20.95
N GLU A 297 2.49 1.19 21.69
CA GLU A 297 2.59 -0.21 21.27
C GLU A 297 1.31 -0.95 21.65
N LEU A 298 0.84 -1.83 20.77
CA LEU A 298 -0.38 -2.60 21.01
C LEU A 298 -0.22 -3.52 22.22
N ASP A 299 -1.17 -3.47 23.15
CA ASP A 299 -1.24 -4.31 24.34
C ASP A 299 -2.55 -5.10 24.45
N ALA A 300 -2.63 -5.98 25.46
CA ALA A 300 -3.78 -6.86 25.67
C ALA A 300 -5.07 -6.08 26.01
N ALA A 301 -4.97 -4.98 26.78
CA ALA A 301 -6.13 -4.18 27.15
C ALA A 301 -6.73 -3.48 25.92
N GLN A 302 -5.89 -2.87 25.10
CA GLN A 302 -6.30 -2.22 23.86
C GLN A 302 -6.94 -3.20 22.88
N LEU A 303 -6.42 -4.44 22.78
CA LEU A 303 -7.01 -5.47 21.93
C LEU A 303 -8.36 -5.94 22.47
N ALA A 304 -8.50 -6.13 23.80
CA ALA A 304 -9.77 -6.51 24.43
C ALA A 304 -10.83 -5.41 24.26
N ASP A 305 -10.46 -4.16 24.47
CA ASP A 305 -11.35 -3.01 24.26
C ASP A 305 -11.82 -2.88 22.80
N ALA A 306 -10.94 -3.16 21.84
CA ALA A 306 -11.28 -3.16 20.43
C ALA A 306 -12.25 -4.29 20.07
N LEU A 307 -12.05 -5.50 20.62
CA LEU A 307 -12.96 -6.61 20.42
C LEU A 307 -14.35 -6.36 20.98
N ALA A 308 -14.45 -5.66 22.10
CA ALA A 308 -15.75 -5.30 22.69
C ALA A 308 -16.53 -4.27 21.85
N GLN A 309 -15.85 -3.56 20.92
CA GLN A 309 -16.45 -2.56 20.04
C GLN A 309 -16.69 -3.07 18.61
N ALA A 310 -16.11 -4.21 18.19
CA ALA A 310 -16.22 -4.78 16.85
C ALA A 310 -17.46 -5.67 16.72
#